data_fe6cb2fef96c003ba8ede0fe3200b240
#
_entry.id   fe6cb2fef96c003ba8ede0fe3200b240
#
_cell.length_a   1.000
_cell.length_b   1.000
_cell.length_c   1.000
_cell.angle_alpha   90.00
_cell.angle_beta   90.00
_cell.angle_gamma   90.00
#
_symmetry.space_group_name_H-M   'P 1'
#
loop_
_entity.id
_entity.type
_entity.pdbx_description
1 polymer ?
#
loop_
_entity_poly.entity_id
_entity_poly.type
_entity_poly.pdbx_seq_one_letter_code
_entity_poly.pdbx_strand_id
1 'polypeptide(L)'
;MQVFDADVIVVGAGPTGLMLAGELRLAGVETLVLDRLAEPMQQSRALGFSARAIEEFDQRGLLPCFGDVQTIPFGHFGGLPLDYQVIEGGSYGARGIPQSRTEGVLAEWAAELGAVTHRDHEVVGLTAGDDGVELDVVAPEGRRRLRARYVAGCDGARSTVRKLVGVDFPGTDPAVELWFADVTGCPLRPRFAGERVPGGMVMVLPLGPEARRVILYERGMQRQGDGPPSFAEITAAWNRLTGEDISGAQPLWTSYTTDSSRQAAQYRQGRVFLLGDAAHIHLPIGAQGMSAGIGDAMNLGWKLGAEINGHAPADLLDTYHAERHPVAARILANTLAQRLLYLGGDEMNPTREIMSELLAYEEVQRLLVGMVTGLDIRYDVGPGDHPLLGRRLPGVELAGDFAPSGTVNAFQLLNAGRGVLLDLDGGADVRAAASPWTDRIDVITTASPAAGVLADVEAVLVRPDGYISWIGPGGSGAAGLTDSLTRWFGQPHESPRATTPTATPAAKPAAAAARP
;
A
#
# COMPACT_ATOMS: atom_id res chain seq x y z
N MET A 1 -31.46 16.64 7.09
CA MET A 1 -30.11 16.11 6.87
C MET A 1 -30.17 14.61 7.07
N GLN A 2 -29.79 13.84 6.09
CA GLN A 2 -29.68 12.39 6.26
C GLN A 2 -28.47 12.13 7.16
N VAL A 3 -28.65 11.29 8.18
CA VAL A 3 -27.60 10.95 9.14
C VAL A 3 -26.80 9.79 8.54
N PHE A 4 -25.47 9.94 8.45
CA PHE A 4 -24.55 8.86 8.13
C PHE A 4 -24.04 8.21 9.42
N ASP A 5 -23.79 6.92 9.40
CA ASP A 5 -23.17 6.18 10.51
C ASP A 5 -21.64 6.42 10.54
N ALA A 6 -21.04 6.72 9.38
CA ALA A 6 -19.67 7.15 9.21
C ALA A 6 -19.51 7.88 7.87
N ASP A 7 -18.43 8.62 7.68
CA ASP A 7 -18.07 9.16 6.36
C ASP A 7 -17.66 8.04 5.40
N VAL A 8 -16.86 7.09 5.88
CA VAL A 8 -16.42 5.92 5.12
C VAL A 8 -16.64 4.65 5.92
N ILE A 9 -17.28 3.65 5.30
CA ILE A 9 -17.30 2.29 5.81
C ILE A 9 -16.29 1.45 5.02
N VAL A 10 -15.31 0.87 5.73
CA VAL A 10 -14.33 -0.07 5.20
C VAL A 10 -14.85 -1.49 5.47
N VAL A 11 -15.00 -2.31 4.43
CA VAL A 11 -15.47 -3.69 4.55
C VAL A 11 -14.28 -4.64 4.45
N GLY A 12 -13.91 -5.27 5.57
CA GLY A 12 -12.77 -6.15 5.75
C GLY A 12 -11.69 -5.52 6.64
N ALA A 13 -11.41 -6.15 7.79
CA ALA A 13 -10.38 -5.77 8.76
C ALA A 13 -9.07 -6.57 8.56
N GLY A 14 -8.71 -6.88 7.31
CA GLY A 14 -7.38 -7.37 6.94
C GLY A 14 -6.37 -6.21 6.80
N PRO A 15 -5.09 -6.50 6.46
CA PRO A 15 -4.03 -5.48 6.40
C PRO A 15 -4.39 -4.26 5.54
N THR A 16 -4.98 -4.47 4.35
CA THR A 16 -5.39 -3.38 3.45
C THR A 16 -6.47 -2.49 4.07
N GLY A 17 -7.50 -3.08 4.66
CA GLY A 17 -8.61 -2.32 5.24
C GLY A 17 -8.20 -1.57 6.49
N LEU A 18 -7.37 -2.17 7.35
CA LEU A 18 -6.84 -1.52 8.55
C LEU A 18 -5.87 -0.39 8.20
N MET A 19 -5.01 -0.58 7.18
CA MET A 19 -4.16 0.52 6.67
C MET A 19 -5.00 1.67 6.15
N LEU A 20 -6.03 1.40 5.34
CA LEU A 20 -6.94 2.42 4.84
C LEU A 20 -7.66 3.14 5.98
N ALA A 21 -8.10 2.42 7.00
CA ALA A 21 -8.77 3.02 8.16
C ALA A 21 -7.86 4.01 8.90
N GLY A 22 -6.59 3.67 9.09
CA GLY A 22 -5.59 4.58 9.65
C GLY A 22 -5.35 5.81 8.77
N GLU A 23 -5.18 5.64 7.46
CA GLU A 23 -5.00 6.74 6.51
C GLU A 23 -6.20 7.72 6.51
N LEU A 24 -7.42 7.19 6.53
CA LEU A 24 -8.64 7.99 6.61
C LEU A 24 -8.70 8.78 7.93
N ARG A 25 -8.33 8.14 9.04
CA ARG A 25 -8.30 8.82 10.36
C ARG A 25 -7.22 9.89 10.44
N LEU A 26 -6.04 9.69 9.85
CA LEU A 26 -5.02 10.75 9.71
C LEU A 26 -5.57 11.96 8.97
N ALA A 27 -6.42 11.74 7.97
CA ALA A 27 -7.11 12.81 7.24
C ALA A 27 -8.34 13.37 7.97
N GLY A 28 -8.65 12.94 9.21
CA GLY A 28 -9.76 13.43 10.01
C GLY A 28 -11.14 12.87 9.61
N VAL A 29 -11.20 11.80 8.82
CA VAL A 29 -12.44 11.19 8.30
C VAL A 29 -13.04 10.24 9.31
N GLU A 30 -14.33 10.31 9.59
CA GLU A 30 -15.05 9.34 10.43
C GLU A 30 -15.12 7.97 9.72
N THR A 31 -14.49 6.97 10.34
CA THR A 31 -14.27 5.68 9.71
C THR A 31 -14.77 4.52 10.56
N LEU A 32 -15.61 3.69 9.96
CA LEU A 32 -16.12 2.45 10.52
C LEU A 32 -15.57 1.26 9.71
N VAL A 33 -14.96 0.30 10.38
CA VAL A 33 -14.47 -0.96 9.76
C VAL A 33 -15.43 -2.08 10.14
N LEU A 34 -15.88 -2.85 9.14
CA LEU A 34 -16.72 -4.04 9.34
C LEU A 34 -15.94 -5.29 8.94
N ASP A 35 -15.94 -6.30 9.78
CA ASP A 35 -15.38 -7.61 9.44
C ASP A 35 -16.34 -8.73 9.83
N ARG A 36 -16.50 -9.70 8.90
CA ARG A 36 -17.39 -10.87 9.11
C ARG A 36 -16.86 -11.87 10.14
N LEU A 37 -15.55 -11.82 10.44
CA LEU A 37 -14.94 -12.71 11.42
C LEU A 37 -15.11 -12.11 12.83
N ALA A 38 -15.49 -12.95 13.79
CA ALA A 38 -15.60 -12.54 15.19
C ALA A 38 -14.22 -12.18 15.79
N GLU A 39 -13.16 -12.85 15.33
CA GLU A 39 -11.79 -12.64 15.77
C GLU A 39 -10.82 -12.51 14.58
N PRO A 40 -9.66 -11.84 14.74
CA PRO A 40 -8.61 -11.83 13.74
C PRO A 40 -8.14 -13.24 13.39
N MET A 41 -7.74 -13.44 12.13
CA MET A 41 -7.16 -14.72 11.72
C MET A 41 -5.84 -14.98 12.45
N GLN A 42 -5.75 -16.10 13.16
CA GLN A 42 -4.53 -16.53 13.84
C GLN A 42 -3.45 -17.04 12.87
N GLN A 43 -3.88 -17.54 11.71
CA GLN A 43 -2.99 -18.12 10.69
C GLN A 43 -2.62 -17.05 9.66
N SER A 44 -1.32 -16.95 9.38
CA SER A 44 -0.79 -16.01 8.38
C SER A 44 -0.61 -16.73 7.04
N ARG A 45 -1.37 -16.35 6.00
CA ARG A 45 -1.09 -16.81 4.62
C ARG A 45 0.15 -16.13 4.07
N ALA A 46 0.21 -14.82 4.17
CA ALA A 46 1.37 -14.02 3.78
C ALA A 46 2.37 -13.89 4.93
N LEU A 47 3.66 -13.90 4.60
CA LEU A 47 4.76 -13.90 5.56
C LEU A 47 5.75 -12.75 5.36
N GLY A 48 5.44 -11.76 4.53
CA GLY A 48 6.38 -10.69 4.32
C GLY A 48 5.89 -9.59 3.40
N PHE A 49 6.69 -8.55 3.34
CA PHE A 49 6.47 -7.37 2.54
C PHE A 49 7.66 -7.07 1.63
N SER A 50 7.37 -6.51 0.46
CA SER A 50 8.37 -5.92 -0.44
C SER A 50 8.92 -4.61 0.14
N ALA A 51 10.05 -4.16 -0.39
CA ALA A 51 10.72 -2.95 0.10
C ALA A 51 9.82 -1.72 0.08
N ARG A 52 8.97 -1.54 -0.95
CA ARG A 52 8.08 -0.38 -1.02
C ARG A 52 7.09 -0.33 0.14
N ALA A 53 6.45 -1.44 0.49
CA ALA A 53 5.52 -1.46 1.61
C ALA A 53 6.22 -1.19 2.96
N ILE A 54 7.48 -1.60 3.10
CA ILE A 54 8.29 -1.27 4.28
C ILE A 54 8.55 0.25 4.36
N GLU A 55 8.85 0.91 3.22
CA GLU A 55 8.94 2.37 3.17
C GLU A 55 7.61 3.04 3.55
N GLU A 56 6.47 2.49 3.08
CA GLU A 56 5.13 2.99 3.41
C GLU A 56 4.84 2.89 4.92
N PHE A 57 5.23 1.81 5.57
CA PHE A 57 5.15 1.71 7.03
C PHE A 57 6.05 2.71 7.75
N ASP A 58 7.26 2.97 7.24
CA ASP A 58 8.14 3.98 7.82
C ASP A 58 7.58 5.39 7.64
N GLN A 59 6.97 5.69 6.50
CA GLN A 59 6.25 6.93 6.23
C GLN A 59 5.08 7.19 7.19
N ARG A 60 4.67 6.21 7.98
CA ARG A 60 3.64 6.34 9.03
C ARG A 60 4.18 6.11 10.43
N GLY A 61 5.50 5.97 10.57
CA GLY A 61 6.14 5.74 11.85
C GLY A 61 5.83 4.36 12.46
N LEU A 62 5.38 3.40 11.64
CA LEU A 62 4.93 2.08 12.10
C LEU A 62 6.06 1.06 12.24
N LEU A 63 7.24 1.28 11.64
CA LEU A 63 8.33 0.29 11.66
C LEU A 63 8.75 -0.13 13.08
N PRO A 64 8.87 0.77 14.07
CA PRO A 64 9.20 0.38 15.44
C PRO A 64 8.17 -0.56 16.08
N CYS A 65 6.89 -0.46 15.70
CA CYS A 65 5.80 -1.31 16.22
C CYS A 65 5.95 -2.78 15.77
N PHE A 66 6.65 -3.03 14.66
CA PHE A 66 6.98 -4.39 14.22
C PHE A 66 8.17 -5.00 14.98
N GLY A 67 8.87 -4.22 15.84
CA GLY A 67 10.06 -4.62 16.56
C GLY A 67 11.24 -4.94 15.64
N ASP A 68 12.20 -5.72 16.15
CA ASP A 68 13.42 -6.07 15.41
C ASP A 68 13.11 -7.10 14.30
N VAL A 69 12.81 -6.61 13.10
CA VAL A 69 12.58 -7.44 11.92
C VAL A 69 13.76 -7.26 10.98
N GLN A 70 14.45 -8.37 10.72
CA GLN A 70 15.62 -8.37 9.84
C GLN A 70 15.24 -8.01 8.40
N THR A 71 16.04 -7.16 7.79
CA THR A 71 15.97 -6.81 6.38
C THR A 71 16.68 -7.88 5.55
N ILE A 72 16.04 -8.34 4.48
CA ILE A 72 16.59 -9.29 3.52
C ILE A 72 16.98 -8.50 2.25
N PRO A 73 18.31 -8.32 1.98
CA PRO A 73 18.78 -7.49 0.86
C PRO A 73 18.76 -8.23 -0.48
N PHE A 74 18.11 -9.36 -0.56
CA PHE A 74 18.02 -10.18 -1.76
C PHE A 74 16.65 -10.80 -1.92
N GLY A 75 16.34 -11.23 -3.12
CA GLY A 75 15.10 -11.93 -3.45
C GLY A 75 15.29 -12.81 -4.69
N HIS A 76 14.22 -13.04 -5.43
CA HIS A 76 14.28 -13.82 -6.65
C HIS A 76 13.24 -13.37 -7.67
N PHE A 77 13.52 -13.67 -8.94
CA PHE A 77 12.55 -13.64 -10.02
C PHE A 77 12.35 -15.06 -10.56
N GLY A 78 11.24 -15.69 -10.23
CA GLY A 78 10.95 -17.07 -10.61
C GLY A 78 12.01 -18.08 -10.13
N GLY A 79 12.57 -17.88 -8.93
CA GLY A 79 13.63 -18.70 -8.35
C GLY A 79 15.05 -18.34 -8.82
N LEU A 80 15.22 -17.35 -9.70
CA LEU A 80 16.53 -16.80 -10.09
C LEU A 80 16.89 -15.66 -9.12
N PRO A 81 18.13 -15.61 -8.57
CA PRO A 81 18.47 -14.67 -7.51
C PRO A 81 18.50 -13.23 -7.99
N LEU A 82 18.04 -12.32 -7.14
CA LEU A 82 18.10 -10.87 -7.32
C LEU A 82 18.81 -10.23 -6.14
N ASP A 83 19.72 -9.28 -6.41
CA ASP A 83 20.35 -8.43 -5.42
C ASP A 83 19.59 -7.10 -5.32
N TYR A 84 18.94 -6.84 -4.20
CA TYR A 84 18.14 -5.62 -4.00
C TYR A 84 19.00 -4.36 -3.78
N GLN A 85 20.32 -4.51 -3.57
CA GLN A 85 21.24 -3.40 -3.38
C GLN A 85 21.54 -2.62 -4.68
N VAL A 86 21.13 -3.13 -5.84
CA VAL A 86 21.28 -2.44 -7.13
C VAL A 86 20.40 -1.20 -7.29
N ILE A 87 19.40 -0.99 -6.39
CA ILE A 87 18.53 0.19 -6.43
C ILE A 87 19.04 1.26 -5.47
N GLU A 88 19.47 2.39 -6.03
CA GLU A 88 19.86 3.57 -5.25
C GLU A 88 18.66 4.16 -4.48
N GLY A 89 18.92 4.62 -3.26
CA GLY A 89 17.89 5.17 -2.39
C GLY A 89 16.82 4.15 -1.95
N GLY A 90 17.06 2.87 -2.16
CA GLY A 90 16.29 1.77 -1.58
C GLY A 90 16.78 1.53 -0.15
N SER A 91 16.10 2.13 0.84
CA SER A 91 16.52 2.04 2.25
C SER A 91 16.27 0.66 2.85
N TYR A 92 15.34 -0.09 2.29
CA TYR A 92 14.87 -1.35 2.85
C TYR A 92 14.81 -2.45 1.80
N GLY A 93 15.29 -3.64 2.17
CA GLY A 93 15.01 -4.89 1.48
C GLY A 93 13.62 -5.44 1.84
N ALA A 94 13.33 -6.66 1.43
CA ALA A 94 12.14 -7.38 1.91
C ALA A 94 12.25 -7.67 3.41
N ARG A 95 11.09 -7.75 4.09
CA ARG A 95 11.02 -8.14 5.51
C ARG A 95 9.99 -9.23 5.72
N GLY A 96 10.36 -10.23 6.51
CA GLY A 96 9.49 -11.32 6.93
C GLY A 96 8.60 -10.91 8.10
N ILE A 97 7.41 -10.36 7.83
CA ILE A 97 6.43 -9.98 8.84
C ILE A 97 5.17 -10.81 8.61
N PRO A 98 4.78 -11.69 9.54
CA PRO A 98 3.54 -12.47 9.42
C PRO A 98 2.31 -11.57 9.34
N GLN A 99 1.33 -11.97 8.54
CA GLN A 99 0.07 -11.22 8.37
C GLN A 99 -0.63 -10.95 9.70
N SER A 100 -0.71 -11.93 10.61
CA SER A 100 -1.36 -11.77 11.92
C SER A 100 -0.71 -10.67 12.76
N ARG A 101 0.63 -10.53 12.71
CA ARG A 101 1.33 -9.42 13.36
C ARG A 101 1.04 -8.08 12.71
N THR A 102 0.98 -8.06 11.38
CA THR A 102 0.64 -6.86 10.63
C THR A 102 -0.77 -6.39 10.96
N GLU A 103 -1.75 -7.29 10.98
CA GLU A 103 -3.12 -6.98 11.37
C GLU A 103 -3.20 -6.42 12.79
N GLY A 104 -2.43 -6.98 13.74
CA GLY A 104 -2.36 -6.47 15.11
C GLY A 104 -1.85 -5.04 15.19
N VAL A 105 -0.69 -4.76 14.57
CA VAL A 105 -0.08 -3.41 14.56
C VAL A 105 -1.00 -2.39 13.88
N LEU A 106 -1.58 -2.72 12.73
CA LEU A 106 -2.46 -1.80 12.00
C LEU A 106 -3.80 -1.59 12.71
N ALA A 107 -4.34 -2.62 13.39
CA ALA A 107 -5.57 -2.48 14.17
C ALA A 107 -5.38 -1.55 15.38
N GLU A 108 -4.26 -1.70 16.09
CA GLU A 108 -3.89 -0.83 17.20
C GLU A 108 -3.71 0.62 16.73
N TRP A 109 -2.91 0.84 15.70
CA TRP A 109 -2.69 2.15 15.11
C TRP A 109 -3.98 2.83 14.63
N ALA A 110 -4.84 2.10 13.88
CA ALA A 110 -6.11 2.64 13.42
C ALA A 110 -7.05 3.00 14.58
N ALA A 111 -7.07 2.18 15.64
CA ALA A 111 -7.87 2.42 16.84
C ALA A 111 -7.34 3.63 17.64
N GLU A 112 -6.02 3.78 17.80
CA GLU A 112 -5.40 4.96 18.43
C GLU A 112 -5.77 6.26 17.70
N LEU A 113 -5.87 6.21 16.38
CA LEU A 113 -6.34 7.33 15.55
C LEU A 113 -7.87 7.51 15.61
N GLY A 114 -8.62 6.60 16.25
CA GLY A 114 -10.04 6.69 16.46
C GLY A 114 -10.92 5.98 15.41
N ALA A 115 -10.38 5.04 14.63
CA ALA A 115 -11.20 4.16 13.80
C ALA A 115 -11.96 3.16 14.69
N VAL A 116 -13.24 2.92 14.35
CA VAL A 116 -14.07 1.94 15.05
C VAL A 116 -14.13 0.67 14.22
N THR A 117 -13.81 -0.49 14.83
CA THR A 117 -13.89 -1.79 14.15
C THR A 117 -14.99 -2.65 14.78
N HIS A 118 -15.97 -3.04 13.97
CA HIS A 118 -16.99 -3.99 14.34
C HIS A 118 -16.71 -5.34 13.68
N ARG A 119 -16.38 -6.34 14.50
CA ARG A 119 -16.24 -7.73 14.07
C ARG A 119 -17.56 -8.47 14.19
N ASP A 120 -17.65 -9.66 13.56
CA ASP A 120 -18.90 -10.43 13.43
C ASP A 120 -20.02 -9.61 12.75
N HIS A 121 -19.62 -8.77 11.78
CA HIS A 121 -20.51 -7.92 10.99
C HIS A 121 -20.31 -8.25 9.51
N GLU A 122 -21.23 -9.01 8.93
CA GLU A 122 -21.17 -9.44 7.52
C GLU A 122 -22.02 -8.55 6.63
N VAL A 123 -21.40 -7.91 5.64
CA VAL A 123 -22.11 -7.18 4.59
C VAL A 123 -22.75 -8.16 3.62
N VAL A 124 -24.08 -8.09 3.48
CA VAL A 124 -24.86 -8.99 2.63
C VAL A 124 -25.64 -8.25 1.54
N GLY A 125 -25.70 -6.93 1.60
CA GLY A 125 -26.35 -6.07 0.60
C GLY A 125 -25.69 -4.71 0.51
N LEU A 126 -25.74 -4.09 -0.69
CA LEU A 126 -25.23 -2.76 -0.96
C LEU A 126 -26.10 -2.06 -1.98
N THR A 127 -26.47 -0.81 -1.68
CA THR A 127 -27.16 0.08 -2.61
C THR A 127 -26.44 1.42 -2.64
N ALA A 128 -25.85 1.77 -3.80
CA ALA A 128 -25.20 3.06 -4.01
C ALA A 128 -26.19 4.07 -4.60
N GLY A 129 -26.25 5.26 -4.01
CA GLY A 129 -27.02 6.41 -4.48
C GLY A 129 -26.13 7.63 -4.73
N ASP A 130 -26.75 8.74 -5.16
CA ASP A 130 -26.04 9.97 -5.50
C ASP A 130 -25.37 10.63 -4.28
N ASP A 131 -25.93 10.49 -3.10
CA ASP A 131 -25.51 11.16 -1.87
C ASP A 131 -24.87 10.22 -0.83
N GLY A 132 -24.86 8.90 -1.07
CA GLY A 132 -24.24 7.93 -0.18
C GLY A 132 -24.46 6.48 -0.58
N VAL A 133 -23.98 5.57 0.25
CA VAL A 133 -24.08 4.12 0.08
C VAL A 133 -24.79 3.54 1.32
N GLU A 134 -25.78 2.68 1.10
CA GLU A 134 -26.44 1.89 2.14
C GLU A 134 -25.92 0.45 2.11
N LEU A 135 -25.61 -0.10 3.28
CA LEU A 135 -25.17 -1.49 3.47
C LEU A 135 -26.19 -2.24 4.32
N ASP A 136 -26.66 -3.40 3.85
CA ASP A 136 -27.35 -4.36 4.69
C ASP A 136 -26.31 -5.26 5.36
N VAL A 137 -26.31 -5.28 6.69
CA VAL A 137 -25.31 -5.98 7.52
C VAL A 137 -26.00 -6.98 8.43
N VAL A 138 -25.45 -8.19 8.50
CA VAL A 138 -25.81 -9.19 9.52
C VAL A 138 -24.81 -9.05 10.67
N ALA A 139 -25.33 -8.72 11.85
CA ALA A 139 -24.58 -8.51 13.09
C ALA A 139 -25.07 -9.47 14.17
N PRO A 140 -24.37 -9.64 15.31
CA PRO A 140 -24.80 -10.49 16.40
C PRO A 140 -26.20 -10.17 16.91
N GLU A 141 -26.60 -8.89 16.90
CA GLU A 141 -27.91 -8.42 17.34
C GLU A 141 -29.00 -8.57 16.28
N GLY A 142 -28.67 -9.05 15.08
CA GLY A 142 -29.57 -9.20 13.95
C GLY A 142 -29.21 -8.34 12.73
N ARG A 143 -30.15 -8.22 11.80
CA ARG A 143 -29.92 -7.42 10.58
C ARG A 143 -29.99 -5.93 10.89
N ARG A 144 -29.02 -5.19 10.35
CA ARG A 144 -28.92 -3.72 10.47
C ARG A 144 -28.72 -3.11 9.09
N ARG A 145 -29.11 -1.84 8.95
CA ARG A 145 -28.74 -1.05 7.79
C ARG A 145 -27.83 0.08 8.25
N LEU A 146 -26.68 0.22 7.57
CA LEU A 146 -25.70 1.26 7.81
C LEU A 146 -25.56 2.12 6.57
N ARG A 147 -25.24 3.39 6.76
CA ARG A 147 -25.10 4.35 5.69
C ARG A 147 -23.80 5.14 5.80
N ALA A 148 -23.08 5.30 4.67
CA ALA A 148 -21.87 6.10 4.59
C ALA A 148 -21.85 6.95 3.33
N ARG A 149 -20.99 7.97 3.29
CA ARG A 149 -20.73 8.73 2.06
C ARG A 149 -20.02 7.88 1.02
N TYR A 150 -19.08 7.05 1.47
CA TYR A 150 -18.29 6.15 0.63
C TYR A 150 -18.14 4.77 1.29
N VAL A 151 -17.91 3.76 0.47
CA VAL A 151 -17.60 2.40 0.91
C VAL A 151 -16.33 1.93 0.25
N ALA A 152 -15.42 1.31 1.02
CA ALA A 152 -14.21 0.69 0.54
C ALA A 152 -14.25 -0.83 0.76
N GLY A 153 -14.31 -1.62 -0.31
CA GLY A 153 -14.25 -3.07 -0.29
C GLY A 153 -12.81 -3.56 -0.18
N CYS A 154 -12.44 -4.00 1.03
CA CYS A 154 -11.18 -4.63 1.38
C CYS A 154 -11.39 -6.09 1.83
N ASP A 155 -12.47 -6.73 1.36
CA ASP A 155 -13.04 -7.98 1.85
C ASP A 155 -12.47 -9.23 1.13
N GLY A 156 -11.31 -9.07 0.52
CA GLY A 156 -10.49 -10.16 0.03
C GLY A 156 -10.93 -10.75 -1.31
N ALA A 157 -10.26 -11.81 -1.75
CA ALA A 157 -10.39 -12.42 -3.07
C ALA A 157 -11.83 -12.78 -3.49
N ARG A 158 -12.67 -13.17 -2.52
CA ARG A 158 -14.07 -13.53 -2.74
C ARG A 158 -15.03 -12.35 -2.55
N SER A 159 -14.53 -11.14 -2.60
CA SER A 159 -15.22 -9.89 -2.28
C SER A 159 -16.72 -9.90 -2.56
N THR A 160 -17.50 -9.66 -1.51
CA THR A 160 -18.94 -9.44 -1.57
C THR A 160 -19.23 -8.06 -2.13
N VAL A 161 -18.46 -7.04 -1.71
CA VAL A 161 -18.60 -5.67 -2.20
C VAL A 161 -18.47 -5.61 -3.72
N ARG A 162 -17.39 -6.19 -4.29
CA ARG A 162 -17.18 -6.24 -5.75
C ARG A 162 -18.37 -6.86 -6.48
N LYS A 163 -18.91 -7.97 -5.97
CA LYS A 163 -20.07 -8.66 -6.57
C LYS A 163 -21.35 -7.83 -6.49
N LEU A 164 -21.59 -7.20 -5.36
CA LEU A 164 -22.80 -6.39 -5.15
C LEU A 164 -22.82 -5.14 -6.03
N VAL A 165 -21.67 -4.54 -6.31
CA VAL A 165 -21.59 -3.39 -7.25
C VAL A 165 -21.46 -3.81 -8.72
N GLY A 166 -21.42 -5.12 -9.02
CA GLY A 166 -21.41 -5.63 -10.39
C GLY A 166 -20.11 -5.38 -11.16
N VAL A 167 -18.97 -5.23 -10.47
CA VAL A 167 -17.68 -5.03 -11.14
C VAL A 167 -17.12 -6.38 -11.58
N ASP A 168 -16.84 -6.50 -12.88
CA ASP A 168 -16.24 -7.67 -13.49
C ASP A 168 -14.84 -7.97 -12.93
N PHE A 169 -14.51 -9.26 -12.85
CA PHE A 169 -13.23 -9.75 -12.34
C PHE A 169 -12.56 -10.69 -13.33
N PRO A 170 -12.19 -10.19 -14.53
CA PRO A 170 -11.56 -11.00 -15.55
C PRO A 170 -10.19 -11.51 -15.14
N GLY A 171 -9.72 -12.58 -15.79
CA GLY A 171 -8.41 -13.18 -15.55
C GLY A 171 -8.37 -14.66 -15.89
N THR A 172 -7.44 -15.37 -15.26
CA THR A 172 -7.22 -16.81 -15.49
C THR A 172 -7.72 -17.65 -14.32
N ASP A 173 -8.34 -18.78 -14.65
CA ASP A 173 -8.70 -19.80 -13.67
C ASP A 173 -7.44 -20.51 -13.12
N PRO A 174 -7.53 -21.12 -11.94
CA PRO A 174 -6.41 -21.83 -11.35
C PRO A 174 -6.00 -23.04 -12.18
N ALA A 175 -4.71 -23.16 -12.49
CA ALA A 175 -4.12 -24.28 -13.18
C ALA A 175 -3.20 -25.12 -12.27
N VAL A 176 -2.67 -24.51 -11.21
CA VAL A 176 -1.78 -25.16 -10.24
C VAL A 176 -2.17 -24.80 -8.81
N GLU A 177 -1.82 -25.68 -7.89
CA GLU A 177 -1.94 -25.45 -6.45
C GLU A 177 -0.57 -25.56 -5.79
N LEU A 178 -0.29 -24.66 -4.85
CA LEU A 178 0.82 -24.80 -3.90
C LEU A 178 0.23 -25.21 -2.56
N TRP A 179 0.74 -26.28 -1.98
CA TRP A 179 0.36 -26.73 -0.65
C TRP A 179 1.38 -26.27 0.37
N PHE A 180 0.92 -25.96 1.57
CA PHE A 180 1.81 -25.59 2.66
C PHE A 180 1.31 -26.08 4.01
N ALA A 181 2.29 -26.32 4.91
CA ALA A 181 2.06 -26.60 6.30
C ALA A 181 3.01 -25.79 7.16
N ASP A 182 2.49 -25.28 8.26
CA ASP A 182 3.30 -24.79 9.37
C ASP A 182 3.53 -25.96 10.32
N VAL A 183 4.81 -26.24 10.62
CA VAL A 183 5.22 -27.42 11.38
C VAL A 183 6.26 -27.08 12.44
N THR A 184 6.28 -27.85 13.52
CA THR A 184 7.34 -27.86 14.54
C THR A 184 7.97 -29.24 14.63
N GLY A 185 9.12 -29.32 15.33
CA GLY A 185 9.81 -30.60 15.55
C GLY A 185 10.48 -31.18 14.31
N CYS A 186 10.74 -30.35 13.29
CA CYS A 186 11.39 -30.76 12.04
C CYS A 186 12.59 -29.87 11.71
N PRO A 187 13.84 -30.38 11.74
CA PRO A 187 15.05 -29.59 11.53
C PRO A 187 15.38 -29.39 10.04
N LEU A 188 14.42 -28.93 9.25
CA LEU A 188 14.63 -28.62 7.84
C LEU A 188 15.52 -27.39 7.66
N ARG A 189 16.48 -27.46 6.73
CA ARG A 189 17.24 -26.29 6.32
C ARG A 189 16.34 -25.26 5.62
N PRO A 190 16.58 -23.96 5.83
CA PRO A 190 15.86 -22.92 5.08
C PRO A 190 16.10 -23.03 3.58
N ARG A 191 15.04 -22.78 2.78
CA ARG A 191 15.03 -22.73 1.32
C ARG A 191 14.25 -21.47 0.90
N PHE A 192 14.81 -20.30 1.19
CA PHE A 192 14.09 -19.01 1.12
C PHE A 192 13.61 -18.67 -0.29
N ALA A 193 14.44 -18.89 -1.30
CA ALA A 193 14.08 -18.65 -2.70
C ALA A 193 13.27 -19.81 -3.31
N GLY A 194 13.09 -20.91 -2.54
CA GLY A 194 12.61 -22.18 -3.04
C GLY A 194 13.61 -22.90 -3.93
N GLU A 195 13.42 -24.19 -4.07
CA GLU A 195 14.26 -25.07 -4.88
C GLU A 195 13.40 -25.83 -5.86
N ARG A 196 13.75 -25.74 -7.15
CA ARG A 196 13.18 -26.65 -8.15
C ARG A 196 13.81 -28.04 -7.93
N VAL A 197 12.94 -29.03 -7.89
CA VAL A 197 13.30 -30.44 -7.73
C VAL A 197 12.69 -31.23 -8.88
N PRO A 198 13.16 -32.46 -9.17
CA PRO A 198 12.51 -33.33 -10.14
C PRO A 198 11.02 -33.47 -9.79
N GLY A 199 10.15 -33.06 -10.71
CA GLY A 199 8.69 -33.14 -10.52
C GLY A 199 8.02 -31.94 -9.88
N GLY A 200 8.76 -30.93 -9.35
CA GLY A 200 8.11 -29.80 -8.70
C GLY A 200 9.03 -28.73 -8.12
N MET A 201 8.59 -28.14 -7.02
CA MET A 201 9.28 -27.09 -6.27
C MET A 201 9.00 -27.25 -4.78
N VAL A 202 10.00 -26.97 -3.96
CA VAL A 202 9.90 -26.96 -2.49
C VAL A 202 10.50 -25.69 -1.92
N MET A 203 9.91 -25.20 -0.82
CA MET A 203 10.39 -24.02 -0.10
C MET A 203 10.26 -24.27 1.41
N VAL A 204 11.19 -23.74 2.19
CA VAL A 204 11.17 -23.80 3.67
C VAL A 204 11.46 -22.41 4.20
N LEU A 205 10.50 -21.84 4.90
CA LEU A 205 10.60 -20.53 5.54
C LEU A 205 10.58 -20.68 7.07
N PRO A 206 11.48 -20.01 7.80
CA PRO A 206 11.40 -19.97 9.25
C PRO A 206 10.20 -19.12 9.70
N LEU A 207 9.47 -19.61 10.72
CA LEU A 207 8.39 -18.88 11.39
C LEU A 207 8.76 -18.54 12.85
N GLY A 208 10.03 -18.55 13.18
CA GLY A 208 10.58 -18.38 14.50
C GLY A 208 11.62 -19.46 14.80
N PRO A 209 12.02 -19.61 16.07
CA PRO A 209 13.09 -20.55 16.44
C PRO A 209 12.74 -22.01 16.12
N GLU A 210 11.52 -22.43 16.39
CA GLU A 210 11.10 -23.83 16.36
C GLU A 210 10.16 -24.19 15.21
N ALA A 211 9.44 -23.20 14.64
CA ALA A 211 8.45 -23.43 13.60
C ALA A 211 9.02 -23.16 12.20
N ARG A 212 8.54 -23.93 11.24
CA ARG A 212 8.87 -23.80 9.80
C ARG A 212 7.59 -23.85 8.98
N ARG A 213 7.52 -23.05 7.93
CA ARG A 213 6.56 -23.24 6.85
C ARG A 213 7.22 -24.04 5.74
N VAL A 214 6.68 -25.21 5.45
CA VAL A 214 6.99 -25.97 4.24
C VAL A 214 5.97 -25.62 3.18
N ILE A 215 6.44 -25.33 1.96
CA ILE A 215 5.61 -25.06 0.80
C ILE A 215 6.07 -26.01 -0.30
N LEU A 216 5.15 -26.60 -1.02
CA LEU A 216 5.47 -27.48 -2.13
C LEU A 216 4.50 -27.31 -3.30
N TYR A 217 5.00 -27.59 -4.46
CA TYR A 217 4.28 -27.82 -5.69
C TYR A 217 4.78 -29.13 -6.32
N GLU A 218 3.90 -30.07 -6.58
CA GLU A 218 4.20 -31.28 -7.33
C GLU A 218 3.39 -31.25 -8.64
N ARG A 219 4.03 -31.49 -9.76
CA ARG A 219 3.39 -31.43 -11.08
C ARG A 219 2.27 -32.47 -11.18
N GLY A 220 1.09 -32.01 -11.58
CA GLY A 220 -0.10 -32.86 -11.65
C GLY A 220 -0.79 -33.13 -10.31
N MET A 221 -0.30 -32.53 -9.23
CA MET A 221 -0.91 -32.62 -7.90
C MET A 221 -2.31 -32.01 -7.91
N GLN A 222 -3.25 -32.74 -7.31
CA GLN A 222 -4.62 -32.29 -7.08
C GLN A 222 -5.08 -32.74 -5.70
N ARG A 223 -5.75 -31.83 -4.98
CA ARG A 223 -6.34 -32.15 -3.68
C ARG A 223 -7.48 -33.16 -3.81
N GLN A 224 -7.65 -33.97 -2.78
CA GLN A 224 -8.84 -34.80 -2.63
C GLN A 224 -9.87 -34.02 -1.80
N GLY A 225 -10.94 -33.55 -2.46
CA GLY A 225 -12.02 -32.80 -1.83
C GLY A 225 -11.81 -31.27 -1.78
N ASP A 226 -12.72 -30.56 -1.10
CA ASP A 226 -12.81 -29.09 -1.10
C ASP A 226 -12.00 -28.41 0.02
N GLY A 227 -11.50 -29.18 1.01
CA GLY A 227 -10.75 -28.69 2.15
C GLY A 227 -9.25 -28.48 1.86
N PRO A 228 -8.48 -27.98 2.84
CA PRO A 228 -7.02 -27.97 2.76
C PRO A 228 -6.47 -29.39 2.69
N PRO A 229 -5.26 -29.59 2.09
CA PRO A 229 -4.62 -30.91 2.10
C PRO A 229 -4.36 -31.35 3.55
N SER A 230 -4.51 -32.65 3.80
CA SER A 230 -4.11 -33.24 5.06
C SER A 230 -2.58 -33.21 5.22
N PHE A 231 -2.08 -33.24 6.45
CA PHE A 231 -0.65 -33.30 6.68
C PHE A 231 -0.01 -34.58 6.11
N ALA A 232 -0.74 -35.68 6.08
CA ALA A 232 -0.29 -36.94 5.47
C ALA A 232 -0.10 -36.81 3.95
N GLU A 233 -0.97 -36.10 3.24
CA GLU A 233 -0.81 -35.81 1.82
C GLU A 233 0.42 -34.92 1.56
N ILE A 234 0.62 -33.88 2.41
CA ILE A 234 1.78 -33.00 2.33
C ILE A 234 3.08 -33.77 2.57
N THR A 235 3.16 -34.62 3.59
CA THR A 235 4.36 -35.40 3.88
C THR A 235 4.67 -36.40 2.78
N ALA A 236 3.66 -37.04 2.21
CA ALA A 236 3.84 -37.98 1.10
C ALA A 236 4.38 -37.26 -0.16
N ALA A 237 3.82 -36.09 -0.51
CA ALA A 237 4.30 -35.28 -1.62
C ALA A 237 5.73 -34.73 -1.36
N TRP A 238 6.00 -34.27 -0.14
CA TRP A 238 7.32 -33.82 0.28
C TRP A 238 8.39 -34.91 0.11
N ASN A 239 8.09 -36.12 0.58
CA ASN A 239 9.00 -37.25 0.46
C ASN A 239 9.27 -37.64 -1.01
N ARG A 240 8.23 -37.65 -1.87
CA ARG A 240 8.43 -37.88 -3.32
C ARG A 240 9.33 -36.85 -3.98
N LEU A 241 9.22 -35.58 -3.59
CA LEU A 241 9.97 -34.48 -4.19
C LEU A 241 11.41 -34.38 -3.67
N THR A 242 11.63 -34.67 -2.39
CA THR A 242 12.91 -34.39 -1.72
C THR A 242 13.66 -35.61 -1.23
N GLY A 243 12.97 -36.73 -1.03
CA GLY A 243 13.50 -37.90 -0.32
C GLY A 243 13.56 -37.71 1.20
N GLU A 244 13.21 -36.52 1.73
CA GLU A 244 13.21 -36.23 3.16
C GLU A 244 11.89 -36.69 3.79
N ASP A 245 11.95 -37.27 4.99
CA ASP A 245 10.77 -37.64 5.77
C ASP A 245 10.46 -36.56 6.84
N ILE A 246 9.29 -35.97 6.74
CA ILE A 246 8.76 -34.99 7.70
C ILE A 246 7.53 -35.52 8.45
N SER A 247 7.22 -36.80 8.34
CA SER A 247 6.02 -37.39 8.98
C SER A 247 6.04 -37.30 10.51
N GLY A 248 7.22 -37.19 11.12
CA GLY A 248 7.39 -37.00 12.57
C GLY A 248 7.18 -35.56 13.05
N ALA A 249 7.03 -34.58 12.14
CA ALA A 249 6.75 -33.21 12.51
C ALA A 249 5.32 -33.05 13.05
N GLN A 250 5.12 -32.03 13.91
CA GLN A 250 3.79 -31.68 14.43
C GLN A 250 3.20 -30.56 13.57
N PRO A 251 2.10 -30.78 12.85
CA PRO A 251 1.45 -29.74 12.07
C PRO A 251 0.72 -28.77 12.99
N LEU A 252 0.98 -27.48 12.83
CA LEU A 252 0.24 -26.38 13.43
C LEU A 252 -0.95 -25.98 12.55
N TRP A 253 -0.76 -26.06 11.25
CA TRP A 253 -1.75 -25.64 10.28
C TRP A 253 -1.39 -26.16 8.89
N THR A 254 -2.41 -26.47 8.09
CA THR A 254 -2.26 -26.81 6.65
C THR A 254 -3.15 -25.90 5.80
N SER A 255 -2.71 -25.57 4.61
CA SER A 255 -3.48 -24.77 3.66
C SER A 255 -2.96 -24.94 2.24
N TYR A 256 -3.59 -24.24 1.32
CA TYR A 256 -3.18 -24.18 -0.08
C TYR A 256 -3.46 -22.79 -0.66
N THR A 257 -2.80 -22.50 -1.76
CA THR A 257 -3.09 -21.38 -2.63
C THR A 257 -3.09 -21.83 -4.08
N THR A 258 -3.70 -21.04 -4.95
CA THR A 258 -3.75 -21.31 -6.39
C THR A 258 -3.06 -20.18 -7.15
N ASP A 259 -2.81 -20.42 -8.43
CA ASP A 259 -2.27 -19.44 -9.37
C ASP A 259 -3.35 -18.62 -10.09
N SER A 260 -4.58 -18.60 -9.57
CA SER A 260 -5.61 -17.70 -10.10
C SER A 260 -5.06 -16.28 -10.19
N SER A 261 -5.19 -15.67 -11.37
CA SER A 261 -4.73 -14.30 -11.61
C SER A 261 -5.87 -13.50 -12.21
N ARG A 262 -6.43 -12.56 -11.43
CA ARG A 262 -7.62 -11.80 -11.79
C ARG A 262 -7.49 -10.36 -11.34
N GLN A 263 -8.08 -9.44 -12.09
CA GLN A 263 -8.12 -8.02 -11.76
C GLN A 263 -9.51 -7.46 -11.99
N ALA A 264 -10.01 -6.65 -11.05
CA ALA A 264 -11.25 -5.91 -11.21
C ALA A 264 -11.14 -4.93 -12.39
N ALA A 265 -12.14 -4.94 -13.26
CA ALA A 265 -12.17 -4.06 -14.43
C ALA A 265 -12.11 -2.59 -14.05
N GLN A 266 -12.67 -2.24 -12.89
CA GLN A 266 -12.64 -0.89 -12.32
C GLN A 266 -12.41 -0.97 -10.81
N TYR A 267 -11.61 -0.04 -10.27
CA TYR A 267 -11.33 0.09 -8.84
C TYR A 267 -12.27 1.08 -8.14
N ARG A 268 -13.05 1.81 -8.92
CA ARG A 268 -14.06 2.75 -8.45
C ARG A 268 -15.36 2.54 -9.21
N GLN A 269 -16.47 2.41 -8.48
CA GLN A 269 -17.83 2.44 -9.03
C GLN A 269 -18.64 3.48 -8.24
N GLY A 270 -18.69 4.70 -8.76
CA GLY A 270 -19.33 5.82 -8.07
C GLY A 270 -18.67 6.12 -6.72
N ARG A 271 -19.40 5.80 -5.62
CA ARG A 271 -18.95 5.99 -4.23
C ARG A 271 -18.36 4.73 -3.60
N VAL A 272 -18.16 3.67 -4.38
CA VAL A 272 -17.59 2.40 -3.90
C VAL A 272 -16.23 2.18 -4.52
N PHE A 273 -15.26 1.81 -3.69
CA PHE A 273 -13.88 1.52 -4.07
C PHE A 273 -13.51 0.07 -3.75
N LEU A 274 -12.60 -0.51 -4.52
CA LEU A 274 -12.06 -1.85 -4.31
C LEU A 274 -10.55 -1.76 -4.11
N LEU A 275 -10.03 -2.46 -3.08
CA LEU A 275 -8.61 -2.43 -2.71
C LEU A 275 -8.09 -3.85 -2.39
N GLY A 276 -6.80 -4.05 -2.60
CA GLY A 276 -6.11 -5.29 -2.31
C GLY A 276 -6.74 -6.47 -3.04
N ASP A 277 -6.89 -7.61 -2.37
CA ASP A 277 -7.43 -8.83 -2.98
C ASP A 277 -8.88 -8.69 -3.48
N ALA A 278 -9.64 -7.69 -3.03
CA ALA A 278 -10.94 -7.38 -3.59
C ALA A 278 -10.84 -6.82 -5.03
N ALA A 279 -9.72 -6.16 -5.35
CA ALA A 279 -9.42 -5.57 -6.65
C ALA A 279 -8.51 -6.44 -7.53
N HIS A 280 -7.57 -7.20 -6.95
CA HIS A 280 -6.58 -7.98 -7.70
C HIS A 280 -6.08 -9.19 -6.90
N ILE A 281 -5.97 -10.32 -7.56
CA ILE A 281 -5.41 -11.56 -7.00
C ILE A 281 -4.40 -12.18 -7.94
N HIS A 282 -3.39 -12.82 -7.39
CA HIS A 282 -2.35 -13.53 -8.14
C HIS A 282 -1.66 -14.57 -7.26
N LEU A 283 -0.82 -15.41 -7.87
CA LEU A 283 0.02 -16.34 -7.11
C LEU A 283 0.94 -15.57 -6.14
N PRO A 284 1.02 -15.95 -4.85
CA PRO A 284 1.79 -15.22 -3.84
C PRO A 284 3.32 -15.45 -3.99
N ILE A 285 3.89 -15.01 -5.11
CA ILE A 285 5.33 -15.02 -5.37
C ILE A 285 5.91 -13.62 -5.08
N GLY A 286 7.02 -13.56 -4.34
CA GLY A 286 7.77 -12.32 -4.11
C GLY A 286 7.11 -11.33 -3.14
N ALA A 287 6.18 -11.78 -2.30
CA ALA A 287 5.50 -10.94 -1.27
C ALA A 287 4.77 -9.70 -1.83
N GLN A 288 4.30 -9.74 -3.08
CA GLN A 288 3.77 -8.55 -3.78
C GLN A 288 2.30 -8.25 -3.45
N GLY A 289 1.44 -9.26 -3.18
CA GLY A 289 -0.01 -9.06 -3.06
C GLY A 289 -0.40 -8.17 -1.88
N MET A 290 0.05 -8.51 -0.68
CA MET A 290 -0.22 -7.73 0.52
C MET A 290 0.42 -6.33 0.42
N SER A 291 1.64 -6.23 -0.14
CA SER A 291 2.31 -4.96 -0.40
C SER A 291 1.53 -4.06 -1.35
N ALA A 292 0.94 -4.63 -2.42
CA ALA A 292 0.09 -3.87 -3.34
C ALA A 292 -1.15 -3.32 -2.64
N GLY A 293 -1.77 -4.11 -1.74
CA GLY A 293 -2.92 -3.68 -0.95
C GLY A 293 -2.59 -2.53 0.03
N ILE A 294 -1.41 -2.53 0.64
CA ILE A 294 -0.93 -1.39 1.45
C ILE A 294 -0.78 -0.15 0.57
N GLY A 295 -0.12 -0.27 -0.60
CA GLY A 295 0.00 0.84 -1.53
C GLY A 295 -1.34 1.34 -2.08
N ASP A 296 -2.36 0.48 -2.23
CA ASP A 296 -3.72 0.91 -2.59
C ASP A 296 -4.34 1.77 -1.48
N ALA A 297 -4.18 1.36 -0.22
CA ALA A 297 -4.68 2.08 0.95
C ALA A 297 -4.00 3.45 1.12
N MET A 298 -2.66 3.49 0.99
CA MET A 298 -1.88 4.72 1.00
C MET A 298 -2.31 5.70 -0.09
N ASN A 299 -2.56 5.19 -1.30
CA ASN A 299 -2.96 6.03 -2.44
C ASN A 299 -4.38 6.58 -2.30
N LEU A 300 -5.34 5.77 -1.82
CA LEU A 300 -6.75 6.17 -1.73
C LEU A 300 -7.04 7.03 -0.49
N GLY A 301 -6.43 6.73 0.67
CA GLY A 301 -6.83 7.29 1.96
C GLY A 301 -6.81 8.81 1.99
N TRP A 302 -5.70 9.43 1.60
CA TRP A 302 -5.59 10.89 1.56
C TRP A 302 -6.50 11.54 0.50
N LYS A 303 -6.75 10.86 -0.64
CA LYS A 303 -7.64 11.35 -1.71
C LYS A 303 -9.10 11.39 -1.24
N LEU A 304 -9.56 10.34 -0.56
CA LEU A 304 -10.88 10.33 0.09
C LEU A 304 -10.96 11.36 1.21
N GLY A 305 -9.88 11.52 1.98
CA GLY A 305 -9.78 12.57 2.99
C GLY A 305 -9.97 13.97 2.39
N ALA A 306 -9.27 14.27 1.30
CA ALA A 306 -9.39 15.55 0.59
C ALA A 306 -10.83 15.80 0.08
N GLU A 307 -11.46 14.76 -0.47
CA GLU A 307 -12.83 14.82 -0.98
C GLU A 307 -13.85 15.09 0.14
N ILE A 308 -13.77 14.37 1.23
CA ILE A 308 -14.69 14.49 2.37
C ILE A 308 -14.55 15.85 3.06
N ASN A 309 -13.32 16.35 3.15
CA ASN A 309 -12.99 17.66 3.71
C ASN A 309 -13.28 18.84 2.74
N GLY A 310 -13.71 18.54 1.52
CA GLY A 310 -14.21 19.54 0.57
C GLY A 310 -13.13 20.37 -0.14
N HIS A 311 -11.90 19.87 -0.21
CA HIS A 311 -10.81 20.55 -0.93
C HIS A 311 -10.21 19.73 -2.09
N ALA A 312 -10.77 18.55 -2.40
CA ALA A 312 -10.33 17.75 -3.52
C ALA A 312 -10.62 18.44 -4.87
N PRO A 313 -9.68 18.38 -5.84
CA PRO A 313 -10.01 18.61 -7.24
C PRO A 313 -11.05 17.61 -7.74
N ALA A 314 -11.86 18.01 -8.72
CA ALA A 314 -13.01 17.22 -9.19
C ALA A 314 -12.67 15.80 -9.66
N ASP A 315 -11.48 15.60 -10.20
CA ASP A 315 -10.97 14.35 -10.77
C ASP A 315 -10.02 13.57 -9.84
N LEU A 316 -9.77 14.07 -8.62
CA LEU A 316 -8.78 13.47 -7.72
C LEU A 316 -9.06 11.99 -7.42
N LEU A 317 -10.33 11.63 -7.15
CA LEU A 317 -10.70 10.25 -6.84
C LEU A 317 -10.58 9.31 -8.06
N ASP A 318 -10.67 9.82 -9.29
CA ASP A 318 -10.50 9.00 -10.50
C ASP A 318 -9.04 8.62 -10.71
N THR A 319 -8.11 9.41 -10.17
CA THR A 319 -6.68 9.08 -10.19
C THR A 319 -6.35 7.81 -9.41
N TYR A 320 -7.19 7.36 -8.48
CA TYR A 320 -6.99 6.09 -7.78
C TYR A 320 -6.97 4.91 -8.76
N HIS A 321 -7.98 4.80 -9.61
CA HIS A 321 -8.01 3.76 -10.65
C HIS A 321 -6.88 3.95 -11.66
N ALA A 322 -6.67 5.18 -12.14
CA ALA A 322 -5.67 5.48 -13.15
C ALA A 322 -4.23 5.16 -12.70
N GLU A 323 -3.94 5.31 -11.40
CA GLU A 323 -2.64 5.03 -10.82
C GLU A 323 -2.48 3.56 -10.37
N ARG A 324 -3.49 2.97 -9.71
CA ARG A 324 -3.35 1.65 -9.06
C ARG A 324 -3.69 0.47 -9.98
N HIS A 325 -4.60 0.64 -10.92
CA HIS A 325 -4.94 -0.43 -11.85
C HIS A 325 -3.74 -0.85 -12.74
N PRO A 326 -2.95 0.05 -13.36
CA PRO A 326 -1.77 -0.34 -14.11
C PRO A 326 -0.68 -1.01 -13.26
N VAL A 327 -0.52 -0.58 -11.99
CA VAL A 327 0.43 -1.22 -11.05
C VAL A 327 0.05 -2.68 -10.81
N ALA A 328 -1.21 -2.95 -10.49
CA ALA A 328 -1.67 -4.32 -10.29
C ALA A 328 -1.60 -5.15 -11.58
N ALA A 329 -1.96 -4.59 -12.74
CA ALA A 329 -1.81 -5.27 -14.04
C ALA A 329 -0.36 -5.74 -14.27
N ARG A 330 0.62 -4.88 -13.93
CA ARG A 330 2.05 -5.21 -14.01
C ARG A 330 2.45 -6.31 -13.00
N ILE A 331 1.91 -6.29 -11.79
CA ILE A 331 2.13 -7.35 -10.79
C ILE A 331 1.57 -8.68 -11.29
N LEU A 332 0.38 -8.70 -11.87
CA LEU A 332 -0.22 -9.92 -12.42
C LEU A 332 0.64 -10.49 -13.55
N ALA A 333 1.08 -9.66 -14.49
CA ALA A 333 1.95 -10.08 -15.59
C ALA A 333 3.30 -10.63 -15.07
N ASN A 334 3.91 -9.93 -14.11
CA ASN A 334 5.15 -10.32 -13.46
C ASN A 334 5.00 -11.68 -12.74
N THR A 335 3.97 -11.87 -11.94
CA THR A 335 3.76 -13.12 -11.18
C THR A 335 3.43 -14.30 -12.09
N LEU A 336 2.72 -14.07 -13.21
CA LEU A 336 2.51 -15.10 -14.24
C LEU A 336 3.83 -15.51 -14.91
N ALA A 337 4.69 -14.55 -15.26
CA ALA A 337 6.03 -14.83 -15.81
C ALA A 337 6.89 -15.61 -14.81
N GLN A 338 6.91 -15.19 -13.55
CA GLN A 338 7.62 -15.90 -12.48
C GLN A 338 7.09 -17.33 -12.28
N ARG A 339 5.77 -17.53 -12.34
CA ARG A 339 5.16 -18.85 -12.26
C ARG A 339 5.72 -19.80 -13.31
N LEU A 340 5.82 -19.37 -14.56
CA LEU A 340 6.35 -20.20 -15.65
C LEU A 340 7.80 -20.61 -15.38
N LEU A 341 8.64 -19.64 -15.00
CA LEU A 341 10.05 -19.93 -14.69
C LEU A 341 10.23 -20.82 -13.46
N TYR A 342 9.36 -20.70 -12.48
CA TYR A 342 9.52 -21.32 -11.16
C TYR A 342 8.89 -22.72 -11.08
N LEU A 343 7.66 -22.88 -11.63
CA LEU A 343 6.88 -24.11 -11.56
C LEU A 343 6.89 -24.91 -12.86
N GLY A 344 7.38 -24.33 -13.95
CA GLY A 344 7.53 -25.00 -15.24
C GLY A 344 8.46 -26.21 -15.18
N GLY A 345 8.29 -27.14 -16.11
CA GLY A 345 9.11 -28.33 -16.21
C GLY A 345 10.49 -28.10 -16.84
N ASP A 346 11.10 -29.19 -17.32
CA ASP A 346 12.45 -29.14 -17.90
C ASP A 346 12.48 -28.35 -19.22
N GLU A 347 11.34 -28.21 -19.89
CA GLU A 347 11.14 -27.36 -21.06
C GLU A 347 11.48 -25.87 -20.78
N MET A 348 11.44 -25.44 -19.51
CA MET A 348 11.78 -24.09 -19.11
C MET A 348 13.29 -23.89 -18.82
N ASN A 349 14.09 -24.95 -18.79
CA ASN A 349 15.51 -24.85 -18.46
C ASN A 349 16.28 -23.94 -19.43
N PRO A 350 16.11 -24.00 -20.76
CA PRO A 350 16.79 -23.08 -21.68
C PRO A 350 16.41 -21.61 -21.44
N THR A 351 15.15 -21.32 -21.15
CA THR A 351 14.70 -19.96 -20.82
C THR A 351 15.33 -19.46 -19.52
N ARG A 352 15.45 -20.34 -18.52
CA ARG A 352 16.09 -20.01 -17.23
C ARG A 352 17.60 -19.74 -17.41
N GLU A 353 18.29 -20.50 -18.25
CA GLU A 353 19.71 -20.28 -18.58
C GLU A 353 19.89 -18.89 -19.19
N ILE A 354 19.13 -18.55 -20.23
CA ILE A 354 19.18 -17.22 -20.86
C ILE A 354 18.85 -16.12 -19.84
N MET A 355 17.81 -16.29 -19.00
CA MET A 355 17.48 -15.31 -17.97
C MET A 355 18.60 -15.16 -16.93
N SER A 356 19.31 -16.24 -16.58
CA SER A 356 20.47 -16.18 -15.68
C SER A 356 21.64 -15.38 -16.30
N GLU A 357 21.88 -15.54 -17.60
CA GLU A 357 22.87 -14.75 -18.33
C GLU A 357 22.48 -13.26 -18.37
N LEU A 358 21.20 -12.96 -18.63
CA LEU A 358 20.67 -11.59 -18.64
C LEU A 358 20.79 -10.92 -17.26
N LEU A 359 20.62 -11.67 -16.18
CA LEU A 359 20.78 -11.17 -14.81
C LEU A 359 22.22 -10.81 -14.44
N ALA A 360 23.21 -11.13 -15.25
CA ALA A 360 24.57 -10.61 -15.09
C ALA A 360 24.69 -9.11 -15.45
N TYR A 361 23.70 -8.54 -16.17
CA TYR A 361 23.65 -7.12 -16.49
C TYR A 361 22.91 -6.36 -15.40
N GLU A 362 23.55 -5.34 -14.85
CA GLU A 362 23.01 -4.56 -13.73
C GLU A 362 21.67 -3.89 -14.07
N GLU A 363 21.52 -3.39 -15.31
CA GLU A 363 20.27 -2.77 -15.76
C GLU A 363 19.10 -3.75 -15.77
N VAL A 364 19.34 -5.01 -16.11
CA VAL A 364 18.32 -6.07 -16.06
C VAL A 364 17.98 -6.39 -14.60
N GLN A 365 18.98 -6.52 -13.74
CA GLN A 365 18.73 -6.68 -12.31
C GLN A 365 17.92 -5.53 -11.75
N ARG A 366 18.31 -4.28 -12.01
CA ARG A 366 17.62 -3.07 -11.53
C ARG A 366 16.17 -3.05 -11.99
N LEU A 367 15.89 -3.42 -13.25
CA LEU A 367 14.52 -3.50 -13.78
C LEU A 367 13.69 -4.54 -13.02
N LEU A 368 14.20 -5.76 -12.83
CA LEU A 368 13.46 -6.85 -12.18
C LEU A 368 13.33 -6.63 -10.68
N VAL A 369 14.36 -6.11 -10.03
CA VAL A 369 14.30 -5.71 -8.61
C VAL A 369 13.24 -4.63 -8.41
N GLY A 370 13.26 -3.56 -9.21
CA GLY A 370 12.25 -2.50 -9.16
C GLY A 370 10.83 -3.06 -9.28
N MET A 371 10.63 -3.98 -10.24
CA MET A 371 9.33 -4.61 -10.50
C MET A 371 8.85 -5.48 -9.31
N VAL A 372 9.72 -6.29 -8.71
CA VAL A 372 9.35 -7.19 -7.59
C VAL A 372 9.17 -6.43 -6.29
N THR A 373 9.99 -5.40 -6.07
CA THR A 373 9.97 -4.61 -4.83
C THR A 373 8.94 -3.49 -4.83
N GLY A 374 8.44 -3.06 -6.01
CA GLY A 374 7.55 -1.91 -6.19
C GLY A 374 8.27 -0.56 -6.11
N LEU A 375 9.62 -0.55 -6.07
CA LEU A 375 10.40 0.68 -5.99
C LEU A 375 10.48 1.44 -7.33
N ASP A 376 10.11 0.81 -8.44
CA ASP A 376 10.06 1.41 -9.77
C ASP A 376 8.71 2.02 -10.16
N ILE A 377 7.70 1.93 -9.27
CA ILE A 377 6.38 2.52 -9.51
C ILE A 377 6.52 4.01 -9.82
N ARG A 378 5.89 4.43 -10.91
CA ARG A 378 5.84 5.82 -11.36
C ARG A 378 4.42 6.19 -11.76
N TYR A 379 3.90 7.28 -11.22
CA TYR A 379 2.59 7.82 -11.57
C TYR A 379 2.70 8.97 -12.57
N ASP A 380 1.66 9.17 -13.37
CA ASP A 380 1.50 10.39 -14.15
C ASP A 380 0.99 11.51 -13.23
N VAL A 381 1.91 12.36 -12.81
CA VAL A 381 1.63 13.47 -11.89
C VAL A 381 1.50 14.82 -12.60
N GLY A 382 1.64 14.85 -13.92
CA GLY A 382 1.61 16.07 -14.71
C GLY A 382 2.89 16.31 -15.50
N PRO A 383 3.01 17.49 -16.12
CA PRO A 383 4.12 17.81 -17.02
C PRO A 383 5.46 17.86 -16.30
N GLY A 384 6.52 17.46 -17.00
CA GLY A 384 7.92 17.46 -16.59
C GLY A 384 8.63 16.18 -17.01
N ASP A 385 9.93 16.25 -17.17
CA ASP A 385 10.80 15.18 -17.67
C ASP A 385 11.85 14.71 -16.64
N HIS A 386 11.85 15.32 -15.44
CA HIS A 386 12.80 14.93 -14.41
C HIS A 386 12.65 13.45 -14.01
N PRO A 387 13.75 12.68 -13.87
CA PRO A 387 13.69 11.24 -13.59
C PRO A 387 12.92 10.86 -12.33
N LEU A 388 12.92 11.72 -11.30
CA LEU A 388 12.21 11.48 -10.03
C LEU A 388 10.74 11.87 -10.08
N LEU A 389 10.27 12.63 -11.08
CA LEU A 389 8.88 13.06 -11.17
C LEU A 389 7.93 11.86 -11.29
N GLY A 390 6.93 11.81 -10.43
CA GLY A 390 5.98 10.69 -10.33
C GLY A 390 6.53 9.47 -9.61
N ARG A 391 7.78 9.47 -9.15
CA ARG A 391 8.38 8.40 -8.36
C ARG A 391 8.24 8.68 -6.86
N ARG A 392 8.48 7.65 -6.05
CA ARG A 392 8.54 7.75 -4.60
C ARG A 392 9.67 8.70 -4.15
N LEU A 393 9.46 9.42 -3.07
CA LEU A 393 10.53 10.11 -2.37
C LEU A 393 11.56 9.07 -1.89
N PRO A 394 12.85 9.22 -2.17
CA PRO A 394 13.87 8.32 -1.64
C PRO A 394 14.07 8.54 -0.12
N GLY A 395 14.45 7.48 0.59
CA GLY A 395 14.83 7.55 2.00
C GLY A 395 16.21 8.18 2.16
N VAL A 396 16.25 9.50 2.28
CA VAL A 396 17.48 10.28 2.49
C VAL A 396 17.48 10.92 3.87
N GLU A 397 18.67 11.03 4.47
CA GLU A 397 18.86 11.80 5.70
C GLU A 397 18.90 13.30 5.39
N LEU A 398 18.04 14.04 6.05
CA LEU A 398 17.94 15.50 5.96
C LEU A 398 18.36 16.14 7.28
N ALA A 399 19.19 17.17 7.22
CA ALA A 399 19.67 17.89 8.40
C ALA A 399 18.88 19.19 8.60
N GLY A 400 18.49 19.51 9.84
CA GLY A 400 17.79 20.75 10.11
C GLY A 400 17.29 20.86 11.54
N ASP A 401 16.96 22.10 11.95
CA ASP A 401 16.47 22.42 13.30
C ASP A 401 15.08 21.83 13.59
N PHE A 402 14.37 21.34 12.55
CA PHE A 402 13.10 20.61 12.67
C PHE A 402 13.27 19.18 13.21
N ALA A 403 14.51 18.68 13.26
CA ALA A 403 14.82 17.34 13.73
C ALA A 403 15.44 17.37 15.15
N PRO A 404 14.83 16.72 16.17
CA PRO A 404 15.37 16.72 17.54
C PRO A 404 16.78 16.15 17.65
N SER A 405 17.17 15.23 16.77
CA SER A 405 18.51 14.64 16.66
C SER A 405 19.46 15.39 15.73
N GLY A 406 19.03 16.50 15.12
CA GLY A 406 19.77 17.22 14.09
C GLY A 406 19.66 16.63 12.68
N THR A 407 19.18 15.39 12.54
CA THR A 407 18.86 14.73 11.26
C THR A 407 17.56 13.94 11.34
N VAL A 408 16.88 13.78 10.22
CA VAL A 408 15.65 13.00 10.09
C VAL A 408 15.65 12.28 8.74
N ASN A 409 15.16 11.05 8.69
CA ASN A 409 14.89 10.41 7.42
C ASN A 409 13.68 11.06 6.76
N ALA A 410 13.77 11.34 5.45
CA ALA A 410 12.71 12.01 4.69
C ALA A 410 11.33 11.32 4.81
N PHE A 411 11.28 10.01 5.05
CA PHE A 411 10.02 9.29 5.27
C PHE A 411 9.27 9.78 6.52
N GLN A 412 9.99 10.15 7.59
CA GLN A 412 9.37 10.60 8.84
C GLN A 412 8.62 11.93 8.69
N LEU A 413 8.95 12.73 7.67
CA LEU A 413 8.21 13.95 7.36
C LEU A 413 6.78 13.68 6.88
N LEU A 414 6.49 12.44 6.47
CA LEU A 414 5.18 12.00 5.97
C LEU A 414 4.32 11.34 7.06
N ASN A 415 4.80 11.24 8.32
CA ASN A 415 4.09 10.54 9.40
C ASN A 415 2.69 11.10 9.67
N ALA A 416 2.50 12.41 9.46
CA ALA A 416 1.21 13.07 9.64
C ALA A 416 0.21 12.84 8.49
N GLY A 417 0.57 12.11 7.43
CA GLY A 417 -0.29 11.89 6.27
C GLY A 417 -0.59 13.17 5.47
N ARG A 418 0.26 14.20 5.57
CA ARG A 418 0.15 15.48 4.87
C ARG A 418 1.09 15.54 3.68
N GLY A 419 0.81 16.42 2.70
CA GLY A 419 1.79 16.75 1.67
C GLY A 419 3.01 17.44 2.28
N VAL A 420 4.17 17.31 1.62
CA VAL A 420 5.42 17.95 2.08
C VAL A 420 6.05 18.69 0.91
N LEU A 421 6.35 19.97 1.11
CA LEU A 421 7.22 20.72 0.24
C LEU A 421 8.61 20.82 0.90
N LEU A 422 9.59 20.11 0.32
CA LEU A 422 10.99 20.25 0.70
C LEU A 422 11.61 21.40 -0.09
N ASP A 423 12.03 22.43 0.58
CA ASP A 423 12.80 23.54 0.04
C ASP A 423 14.26 23.32 0.42
N LEU A 424 15.07 22.85 -0.54
CA LEU A 424 16.44 22.38 -0.35
C LEU A 424 17.48 23.49 -0.59
N ASP A 425 17.07 24.61 -1.19
CA ASP A 425 17.96 25.75 -1.51
C ASP A 425 17.56 27.05 -0.79
N GLY A 426 16.58 27.03 0.12
CA GLY A 426 16.13 28.20 0.84
C GLY A 426 15.34 29.21 -0.02
N GLY A 427 14.66 28.75 -1.07
CA GLY A 427 13.96 29.57 -2.06
C GLY A 427 12.75 30.32 -1.49
N ALA A 428 12.86 31.64 -1.25
CA ALA A 428 11.76 32.45 -0.73
C ALA A 428 10.52 32.43 -1.62
N ASP A 429 10.70 32.37 -2.93
CA ASP A 429 9.60 32.34 -3.91
C ASP A 429 8.82 31.03 -3.86
N VAL A 430 9.52 29.90 -3.65
CA VAL A 430 8.91 28.57 -3.49
C VAL A 430 8.04 28.54 -2.24
N ARG A 431 8.54 29.03 -1.10
CA ARG A 431 7.79 29.10 0.15
C ARG A 431 6.59 30.05 0.05
N ALA A 432 6.77 31.21 -0.58
CA ALA A 432 5.69 32.16 -0.79
C ALA A 432 4.58 31.59 -1.68
N ALA A 433 4.93 30.89 -2.75
CA ALA A 433 3.96 30.23 -3.64
C ALA A 433 3.16 29.13 -2.92
N ALA A 434 3.77 28.40 -1.98
CA ALA A 434 3.12 27.32 -1.23
C ALA A 434 2.28 27.82 -0.03
N SER A 435 2.48 29.06 0.41
CA SER A 435 1.82 29.63 1.60
C SER A 435 0.29 29.43 1.65
N PRO A 436 -0.49 29.55 0.54
CA PRO A 436 -1.94 29.34 0.56
C PRO A 436 -2.40 27.90 0.82
N TRP A 437 -1.51 26.91 0.83
CA TRP A 437 -1.81 25.50 1.05
C TRP A 437 -1.24 24.93 2.35
N THR A 438 -0.71 25.76 3.25
CA THR A 438 -0.10 25.31 4.53
C THR A 438 -1.08 24.64 5.48
N ASP A 439 -2.38 24.73 5.23
CA ASP A 439 -3.41 23.92 5.89
C ASP A 439 -3.39 22.43 5.45
N ARG A 440 -2.77 22.10 4.31
CA ARG A 440 -2.76 20.76 3.67
C ARG A 440 -1.37 20.20 3.47
N ILE A 441 -0.35 21.04 3.41
CA ILE A 441 1.05 20.65 3.24
C ILE A 441 1.93 21.26 4.33
N ASP A 442 3.01 20.57 4.65
CA ASP A 442 4.08 21.06 5.49
C ASP A 442 5.22 21.59 4.61
N VAL A 443 5.73 22.77 4.93
CA VAL A 443 6.86 23.40 4.21
C VAL A 443 8.10 23.26 5.07
N ILE A 444 9.07 22.47 4.61
CA ILE A 444 10.31 22.15 5.32
C ILE A 444 11.49 22.73 4.55
N THR A 445 12.25 23.60 5.20
CA THR A 445 13.50 24.15 4.65
C THR A 445 14.69 23.38 5.23
N THR A 446 15.54 22.86 4.36
CA THR A 446 16.76 22.13 4.73
C THR A 446 17.81 22.31 3.64
N ALA A 447 19.07 22.02 3.95
CA ALA A 447 20.12 22.02 2.93
C ALA A 447 19.97 20.82 2.00
N SER A 448 20.26 21.03 0.72
CA SER A 448 20.35 19.92 -0.24
C SER A 448 21.41 18.90 0.22
N PRO A 449 21.13 17.59 0.14
CA PRO A 449 22.13 16.56 0.40
C PRO A 449 23.37 16.75 -0.49
N ALA A 450 24.56 16.59 0.07
CA ALA A 450 25.81 16.78 -0.70
C ALA A 450 26.01 15.73 -1.80
N ALA A 451 25.30 14.61 -1.76
CA ALA A 451 25.33 13.54 -2.75
C ALA A 451 24.02 12.75 -2.75
N GLY A 452 23.81 11.94 -3.79
CA GLY A 452 22.63 11.09 -3.95
C GLY A 452 21.57 11.71 -4.85
N VAL A 453 20.40 11.08 -4.91
CA VAL A 453 19.36 11.37 -5.89
C VAL A 453 18.69 12.75 -5.76
N LEU A 454 18.87 13.46 -4.65
CA LEU A 454 18.37 14.82 -4.42
C LEU A 454 19.47 15.90 -4.43
N ALA A 455 20.73 15.57 -4.76
CA ALA A 455 21.86 16.50 -4.67
C ALA A 455 21.73 17.74 -5.59
N ASP A 456 21.11 17.56 -6.77
CA ASP A 456 20.93 18.63 -7.77
C ASP A 456 19.48 19.17 -7.81
N VAL A 457 18.72 18.94 -6.74
CA VAL A 457 17.30 19.33 -6.65
C VAL A 457 17.18 20.51 -5.69
N GLU A 458 16.54 21.61 -6.14
CA GLU A 458 16.32 22.81 -5.34
C GLU A 458 15.08 22.72 -4.45
N ALA A 459 14.02 22.08 -4.94
CA ALA A 459 12.80 21.84 -4.17
C ALA A 459 11.99 20.68 -4.74
N VAL A 460 11.23 19.99 -3.87
CA VAL A 460 10.29 18.92 -4.28
C VAL A 460 8.97 19.04 -3.54
N LEU A 461 7.86 18.85 -4.25
CA LEU A 461 6.55 18.68 -3.66
C LEU A 461 6.20 17.18 -3.64
N VAL A 462 5.92 16.67 -2.45
CA VAL A 462 5.61 15.26 -2.20
C VAL A 462 4.17 15.13 -1.75
N ARG A 463 3.44 14.19 -2.34
CA ARG A 463 2.07 13.85 -1.96
C ARG A 463 2.06 13.08 -0.63
N PRO A 464 0.92 13.01 0.08
CA PRO A 464 0.79 12.26 1.34
C PRO A 464 1.15 10.77 1.23
N ASP A 465 1.02 10.16 0.05
CA ASP A 465 1.40 8.77 -0.25
C ASP A 465 2.90 8.61 -0.61
N GLY A 466 3.69 9.68 -0.45
CA GLY A 466 5.13 9.67 -0.64
C GLY A 466 5.60 9.78 -2.09
N TYR A 467 4.73 10.11 -3.04
CA TYR A 467 5.12 10.30 -4.44
C TYR A 467 5.39 11.76 -4.78
N ILE A 468 6.47 12.01 -5.52
CA ILE A 468 6.90 13.34 -5.94
C ILE A 468 5.97 13.84 -7.04
N SER A 469 5.28 14.96 -6.79
CA SER A 469 4.34 15.56 -7.74
C SER A 469 4.87 16.79 -8.46
N TRP A 470 5.96 17.37 -7.97
CA TRP A 470 6.65 18.48 -8.62
C TRP A 470 8.10 18.54 -8.16
N ILE A 471 8.97 19.01 -9.04
CA ILE A 471 10.39 19.25 -8.77
C ILE A 471 10.72 20.65 -9.27
N GLY A 472 11.31 21.46 -8.43
CA GLY A 472 11.82 22.78 -8.76
C GLY A 472 12.97 22.67 -9.75
N PRO A 473 12.83 23.19 -10.96
CA PRO A 473 13.92 23.19 -11.92
C PRO A 473 14.97 24.23 -11.49
N GLY A 474 16.24 23.88 -11.58
CA GLY A 474 17.36 24.73 -11.22
C GLY A 474 17.28 26.14 -11.82
N GLY A 475 17.27 27.17 -10.96
CA GLY A 475 17.23 28.58 -11.37
C GLY A 475 15.90 29.12 -11.87
N SER A 476 14.79 28.37 -11.85
CA SER A 476 13.48 28.80 -12.33
C SER A 476 12.46 29.12 -11.22
N GLY A 477 12.87 29.08 -9.97
CA GLY A 477 12.02 29.42 -8.83
C GLY A 477 10.81 28.49 -8.68
N ALA A 478 9.62 29.07 -8.48
CA ALA A 478 8.38 28.33 -8.23
C ALA A 478 7.58 27.96 -9.51
N ALA A 479 8.20 27.95 -10.70
CA ALA A 479 7.49 27.67 -11.95
C ALA A 479 6.79 26.30 -11.90
N GLY A 480 5.48 26.26 -12.18
CA GLY A 480 4.64 25.05 -12.17
C GLY A 480 4.27 24.52 -10.76
N LEU A 481 4.82 25.07 -9.67
CA LEU A 481 4.48 24.65 -8.32
C LEU A 481 3.00 24.89 -8.00
N THR A 482 2.48 26.07 -8.31
CA THR A 482 1.07 26.42 -8.07
C THR A 482 0.12 25.51 -8.83
N ASP A 483 0.47 25.13 -10.08
CA ASP A 483 -0.33 24.21 -10.87
C ASP A 483 -0.36 22.80 -10.24
N SER A 484 0.78 22.33 -9.79
CA SER A 484 0.87 21.03 -9.08
C SER A 484 0.14 21.05 -7.74
N LEU A 485 0.27 22.13 -6.95
CA LEU A 485 -0.48 22.31 -5.70
C LEU A 485 -2.00 22.31 -5.97
N THR A 486 -2.45 23.04 -6.98
CA THR A 486 -3.88 23.06 -7.35
C THR A 486 -4.36 21.70 -7.83
N ARG A 487 -3.57 21.00 -8.65
CA ARG A 487 -3.90 19.67 -9.19
C ARG A 487 -4.07 18.61 -8.10
N TRP A 488 -3.24 18.64 -7.05
CA TRP A 488 -3.20 17.56 -6.06
C TRP A 488 -3.84 17.94 -4.73
N PHE A 489 -3.81 19.22 -4.36
CA PHE A 489 -4.30 19.70 -3.07
C PHE A 489 -5.49 20.66 -3.18
N GLY A 490 -5.99 20.89 -4.42
CA GLY A 490 -7.15 21.75 -4.67
C GLY A 490 -6.84 23.24 -4.69
N GLN A 491 -7.88 24.06 -4.72
CA GLN A 491 -7.73 25.52 -4.79
C GLN A 491 -7.06 26.07 -3.51
N PRO A 492 -6.28 27.17 -3.65
CA PRO A 492 -5.66 27.82 -2.51
C PRO A 492 -6.71 28.29 -1.49
N HIS A 493 -6.34 28.29 -0.22
CA HIS A 493 -7.18 28.90 0.80
C HIS A 493 -7.25 30.42 0.53
N GLU A 494 -8.45 30.95 0.31
CA GLU A 494 -8.62 32.40 0.24
C GLU A 494 -8.30 32.99 1.62
N SER A 495 -7.12 33.65 1.74
CA SER A 495 -6.88 34.49 2.92
C SER A 495 -8.04 35.49 3.03
N PRO A 496 -8.64 35.69 4.21
CA PRO A 496 -9.67 36.70 4.38
C PRO A 496 -9.12 38.01 3.80
N ARG A 497 -9.77 38.51 2.73
CA ARG A 497 -9.43 39.82 2.18
C ARG A 497 -9.33 40.78 3.36
N ALA A 498 -8.17 41.39 3.55
CA ALA A 498 -8.01 42.49 4.48
C ALA A 498 -9.12 43.50 4.20
N THR A 499 -10.12 43.52 5.06
CA THR A 499 -11.20 44.50 4.95
C THR A 499 -10.52 45.85 5.13
N THR A 500 -10.38 46.59 4.02
CA THR A 500 -9.96 47.97 4.06
C THR A 500 -10.83 48.66 5.12
N PRO A 501 -10.24 49.32 6.15
CA PRO A 501 -11.08 49.98 7.14
C PRO A 501 -11.89 51.02 6.40
N THR A 502 -13.20 50.88 6.39
CA THR A 502 -14.12 51.92 5.95
C THR A 502 -13.86 53.15 6.78
N ALA A 503 -13.35 54.20 6.15
CA ALA A 503 -13.12 55.47 6.79
C ALA A 503 -14.41 55.94 7.47
N THR A 504 -14.40 56.03 8.81
CA THR A 504 -15.48 56.58 9.59
C THR A 504 -15.70 58.04 9.15
N PRO A 505 -16.93 58.47 8.77
CA PRO A 505 -17.18 59.86 8.41
C PRO A 505 -16.92 60.73 9.62
N ALA A 506 -16.09 61.78 9.46
CA ALA A 506 -15.80 62.75 10.48
C ALA A 506 -17.08 63.35 11.04
N ALA A 507 -17.27 63.28 12.35
CA ALA A 507 -18.37 63.89 13.08
C ALA A 507 -18.33 65.41 12.89
N LYS A 508 -19.44 66.00 12.42
CA LYS A 508 -19.64 67.45 12.39
C LYS A 508 -19.62 68.02 13.80
N PRO A 509 -18.92 69.19 14.03
CA PRO A 509 -18.93 69.84 15.34
C PRO A 509 -20.34 70.35 15.66
N ALA A 510 -20.83 70.05 16.88
CA ALA A 510 -22.08 70.57 17.42
C ALA A 510 -21.97 72.08 17.69
N ALA A 511 -22.92 72.83 17.17
CA ALA A 511 -23.07 74.27 17.43
C ALA A 511 -23.42 74.52 18.90
N ALA A 512 -22.69 75.38 19.54
CA ALA A 512 -22.95 75.85 20.90
C ALA A 512 -24.25 76.69 20.95
N ALA A 513 -25.24 76.26 21.70
CA ALA A 513 -26.46 77.01 22.01
C ALA A 513 -26.16 77.92 23.21
N ALA A 514 -26.23 79.21 22.97
CA ALA A 514 -26.23 80.23 24.05
C ALA A 514 -27.56 80.19 24.78
N ARG A 515 -27.54 80.26 26.09
CA ARG A 515 -28.70 80.55 26.94
C ARG A 515 -28.61 81.98 27.43
N PRO A 516 -29.82 82.62 27.65
CA PRO A 516 -29.90 83.99 28.13
C PRO A 516 -29.58 84.13 29.63
#